data_2292b4476c6e18ca60eeffd2736bf693
#
_entry.id   2292b4476c6e18ca60eeffd2736bf693
#
_cell.length_a   1.000
_cell.length_b   1.000
_cell.length_c   1.000
_cell.angle_alpha   90.00
_cell.angle_beta   90.00
_cell.angle_gamma   90.00
#
_symmetry.space_group_name_H-M   'P 1'
#
loop_
_entity.id
_entity.type
_entity.pdbx_description
1 polymer ?
#
loop_
_entity_poly.entity_id
_entity_poly.type
_entity_poly.pdbx_seq_one_letter_code
_entity_poly.pdbx_strand_id
1 'polypeptide(L)'
;MRLDKLAVTAQEAFQASMGVAGDAQSSTIEPIHLLKAMLDASENNLSAIIKRIGADPAQLSRNVDDAIAAMPKASGSSMPMAMPSNNLIKVIDNAVKAAERMGDSYATTEHLLIALAQDKGEAGRVLNGLGITGKTVEEAYSSLRGSTRVTDQQSKPELDALNQYGQNLTQKAREGKLDPVI
;
A
#
# COMPACT_ATOMS: atom_id res chain seq x y z
N MET A 1 8.80 -15.83 -3.85
CA MET A 1 7.84 -14.72 -3.68
C MET A 1 6.43 -15.28 -3.77
N ARG A 2 5.62 -15.06 -2.77
CA ARG A 2 4.31 -15.70 -2.68
C ARG A 2 3.20 -14.78 -3.17
N LEU A 3 3.14 -14.59 -4.49
CA LEU A 3 2.11 -13.72 -5.08
C LEU A 3 0.70 -14.28 -4.94
N ASP A 4 0.58 -15.59 -4.82
CA ASP A 4 -0.70 -16.26 -4.62
C ASP A 4 -1.32 -15.93 -3.27
N LYS A 5 -0.52 -15.43 -2.33
CA LYS A 5 -1.02 -15.02 -1.01
C LYS A 5 -1.38 -13.54 -0.96
N LEU A 6 -1.29 -12.84 -2.07
CA LEU A 6 -1.69 -11.44 -2.14
C LEU A 6 -3.15 -11.32 -2.53
N ALA A 7 -3.86 -10.40 -1.88
CA ALA A 7 -5.19 -10.01 -2.31
C ALA A 7 -5.10 -9.36 -3.69
N VAL A 8 -6.23 -9.32 -4.41
CA VAL A 8 -6.24 -8.78 -5.77
C VAL A 8 -5.71 -7.36 -5.82
N THR A 9 -6.08 -6.51 -4.86
CA THR A 9 -5.59 -5.12 -4.84
C THR A 9 -4.08 -5.06 -4.69
N ALA A 10 -3.50 -5.95 -3.89
CA ALA A 10 -2.05 -6.00 -3.73
C ALA A 10 -1.37 -6.53 -4.99
N GLN A 11 -1.98 -7.52 -5.65
CA GLN A 11 -1.44 -8.00 -6.93
C GLN A 11 -1.45 -6.90 -7.99
N GLU A 12 -2.53 -6.12 -8.03
CA GLU A 12 -2.63 -5.01 -8.97
C GLU A 12 -1.56 -3.96 -8.71
N ALA A 13 -1.30 -3.67 -7.43
CA ALA A 13 -0.24 -2.74 -7.07
C ALA A 13 1.13 -3.25 -7.50
N PHE A 14 1.37 -4.55 -7.31
CA PHE A 14 2.63 -5.15 -7.73
C PHE A 14 2.81 -5.04 -9.25
N GLN A 15 1.74 -5.33 -10.01
CA GLN A 15 1.82 -5.21 -11.46
C GLN A 15 2.06 -3.76 -11.88
N ALA A 16 1.38 -2.81 -11.24
CA ALA A 16 1.57 -1.39 -11.54
C ALA A 16 2.99 -0.92 -11.24
N SER A 17 3.65 -1.54 -10.25
CA SER A 17 5.01 -1.16 -9.90
C SER A 17 6.00 -1.42 -11.02
N MET A 18 5.70 -2.39 -11.90
CA MET A 18 6.55 -2.64 -13.07
C MET A 18 6.54 -1.44 -14.02
N GLY A 19 5.36 -0.84 -14.22
CA GLY A 19 5.26 0.36 -15.04
C GLY A 19 5.99 1.55 -14.40
N VAL A 20 5.87 1.69 -13.08
CA VAL A 20 6.58 2.75 -12.36
C VAL A 20 8.09 2.60 -12.53
N ALA A 21 8.61 1.40 -12.36
CA ALA A 21 10.04 1.14 -12.54
C ALA A 21 10.48 1.42 -13.97
N GLY A 22 9.67 1.03 -14.96
CA GLY A 22 9.98 1.28 -16.35
C GLY A 22 10.00 2.77 -16.67
N ASP A 23 9.03 3.52 -16.20
CA ASP A 23 8.98 4.97 -16.40
C ASP A 23 10.15 5.67 -15.73
N ALA A 24 10.62 5.14 -14.61
CA ALA A 24 11.77 5.69 -13.90
C ALA A 24 13.10 5.20 -14.48
N GLN A 25 13.07 4.37 -15.51
CA GLN A 25 14.26 3.82 -16.13
C GLN A 25 15.12 3.04 -15.14
N SER A 26 14.46 2.33 -14.23
CA SER A 26 15.14 1.50 -13.24
C SER A 26 15.37 0.10 -13.81
N SER A 27 16.54 -0.47 -13.54
CA SER A 27 16.85 -1.82 -13.98
C SER A 27 16.15 -2.87 -13.10
N THR A 28 15.71 -2.48 -11.91
CA THR A 28 15.01 -3.36 -10.98
C THR A 28 13.75 -2.69 -10.49
N ILE A 29 12.78 -3.52 -10.06
CA ILE A 29 11.59 -3.00 -9.38
C ILE A 29 11.92 -3.00 -7.89
N GLU A 30 11.98 -1.80 -7.30
CA GLU A 30 12.34 -1.61 -5.90
C GLU A 30 11.09 -1.38 -5.04
N PRO A 31 11.21 -1.54 -3.73
CA PRO A 31 10.07 -1.24 -2.85
C PRO A 31 9.50 0.16 -3.04
N ILE A 32 10.33 1.16 -3.37
CA ILE A 32 9.83 2.52 -3.59
C ILE A 32 8.90 2.58 -4.80
N HIS A 33 9.14 1.76 -5.83
CA HIS A 33 8.25 1.70 -6.99
C HIS A 33 6.89 1.10 -6.61
N LEU A 34 6.90 0.10 -5.75
CA LEU A 34 5.65 -0.46 -5.25
C LEU A 34 4.88 0.57 -4.43
N LEU A 35 5.58 1.29 -3.57
CA LEU A 35 4.94 2.34 -2.76
C LEU A 35 4.29 3.40 -3.65
N LYS A 36 5.00 3.84 -4.69
CA LYS A 36 4.44 4.80 -5.64
C LYS A 36 3.17 4.26 -6.31
N ALA A 37 3.21 3.01 -6.77
CA ALA A 37 2.05 2.39 -7.40
C ALA A 37 0.87 2.34 -6.45
N MET A 38 1.11 2.02 -5.18
CA MET A 38 0.06 1.96 -4.18
C MET A 38 -0.56 3.33 -3.91
N LEU A 39 0.29 4.36 -3.84
CA LEU A 39 -0.20 5.72 -3.59
C LEU A 39 -0.99 6.27 -4.77
N ASP A 40 -0.66 5.85 -5.98
CA ASP A 40 -1.35 6.31 -7.18
C ASP A 40 -2.66 5.58 -7.42
N ALA A 41 -2.86 4.44 -6.79
CA ALA A 41 -4.10 3.67 -6.96
C ALA A 41 -5.26 4.43 -6.34
N SER A 42 -6.36 4.54 -7.09
CA SER A 42 -7.52 5.31 -6.64
C SER A 42 -8.36 4.57 -5.60
N GLU A 43 -8.26 3.25 -5.58
CA GLU A 43 -9.09 2.44 -4.71
C GLU A 43 -8.25 1.75 -3.64
N ASN A 44 -7.80 2.53 -2.67
CA ASN A 44 -7.08 1.96 -1.54
C ASN A 44 -7.43 2.74 -0.28
N ASN A 45 -7.11 2.12 0.85
CA ASN A 45 -7.40 2.69 2.15
C ASN A 45 -6.18 3.37 2.79
N LEU A 46 -5.14 3.57 2.00
CA LEU A 46 -3.86 4.04 2.56
C LEU A 46 -3.96 5.46 3.11
N SER A 47 -4.74 6.32 2.45
CA SER A 47 -4.92 7.70 2.93
C SER A 47 -5.47 7.72 4.34
N ALA A 48 -6.45 6.88 4.63
CA ALA A 48 -7.04 6.82 5.96
C ALA A 48 -6.02 6.41 7.00
N ILE A 49 -5.19 5.42 6.68
CA ILE A 49 -4.15 4.95 7.59
C ILE A 49 -3.10 6.05 7.81
N ILE A 50 -2.66 6.67 6.73
CA ILE A 50 -1.62 7.70 6.80
C ILE A 50 -2.12 8.88 7.63
N LYS A 51 -3.35 9.32 7.40
CA LYS A 51 -3.94 10.41 8.19
C LYS A 51 -4.12 10.03 9.65
N ARG A 52 -4.50 8.77 9.91
CA ARG A 52 -4.65 8.29 11.27
C ARG A 52 -3.34 8.34 12.04
N ILE A 53 -2.23 8.08 11.37
CA ILE A 53 -0.90 8.16 11.96
C ILE A 53 -0.52 9.62 12.25
N GLY A 54 -1.11 10.56 11.52
CA GLY A 54 -0.80 11.97 11.66
C GLY A 54 0.07 12.53 10.55
N ALA A 55 0.27 11.75 9.48
CA ALA A 55 1.05 12.20 8.34
C ALA A 55 0.14 12.71 7.22
N ASP A 56 0.74 13.47 6.32
CA ASP A 56 0.03 14.04 5.18
C ASP A 56 0.29 13.16 3.94
N PRO A 57 -0.75 12.52 3.37
CA PRO A 57 -0.56 11.69 2.18
C PRO A 57 0.05 12.45 1.01
N ALA A 58 -0.28 13.73 0.84
CA ALA A 58 0.28 14.52 -0.24
C ALA A 58 1.79 14.74 -0.06
N GLN A 59 2.22 14.97 1.18
CA GLN A 59 3.64 15.11 1.47
C GLN A 59 4.37 13.80 1.21
N LEU A 60 3.77 12.68 1.61
CA LEU A 60 4.35 11.37 1.34
C LEU A 60 4.52 11.16 -0.16
N SER A 61 3.50 11.48 -0.93
CA SER A 61 3.56 11.30 -2.38
C SER A 61 4.69 12.12 -3.00
N ARG A 62 4.86 13.37 -2.56
CA ARG A 62 5.95 14.22 -3.05
C ARG A 62 7.31 13.65 -2.67
N ASN A 63 7.44 13.15 -1.45
CA ASN A 63 8.72 12.59 -0.98
C ASN A 63 9.07 11.32 -1.75
N VAL A 64 8.07 10.51 -2.09
CA VAL A 64 8.27 9.30 -2.90
C VAL A 64 8.74 9.70 -4.30
N ASP A 65 8.08 10.69 -4.91
CA ASP A 65 8.46 11.14 -6.24
C ASP A 65 9.89 11.68 -6.26
N ASP A 66 10.27 12.44 -5.23
CA ASP A 66 11.63 12.97 -5.11
C ASP A 66 12.65 11.85 -4.97
N ALA A 67 12.33 10.82 -4.16
CA ALA A 67 13.23 9.69 -3.96
C ALA A 67 13.44 8.91 -5.26
N ILE A 68 12.37 8.70 -6.02
CA ILE A 68 12.49 8.00 -7.31
C ILE A 68 13.31 8.83 -8.29
N ALA A 69 13.08 10.14 -8.33
CA ALA A 69 13.82 11.01 -9.23
C ALA A 69 15.32 11.03 -8.92
N ALA A 70 15.69 10.83 -7.66
CA ALA A 70 17.08 10.83 -7.24
C ALA A 70 17.80 9.51 -7.48
N MET A 71 17.07 8.46 -7.82
CA MET A 71 17.67 7.14 -8.03
C MET A 71 18.43 7.10 -9.35
N PRO A 72 19.52 6.32 -9.43
CA PRO A 72 20.25 6.16 -10.69
C PRO A 72 19.34 5.57 -11.77
N LYS A 73 19.50 6.05 -12.99
CA LYS A 73 18.75 5.55 -14.13
C LYS A 73 19.64 4.63 -14.95
N ALA A 74 19.05 3.52 -15.40
CA ALA A 74 19.76 2.63 -16.31
C ALA A 74 19.88 3.31 -17.67
N SER A 75 20.99 3.08 -18.35
CA SER A 75 21.23 3.62 -19.68
C SER A 75 21.35 2.50 -20.68
N GLY A 76 20.92 2.78 -21.92
CA GLY A 76 21.01 1.80 -22.99
C GLY A 76 19.70 1.71 -23.74
N SER A 77 19.81 1.46 -25.05
CA SER A 77 18.66 1.45 -25.93
C SER A 77 17.89 0.13 -25.89
N SER A 78 18.45 -0.91 -25.29
CA SER A 78 17.79 -2.21 -25.22
C SER A 78 17.79 -2.71 -23.78
N MET A 79 17.13 -1.94 -22.94
CA MET A 79 17.01 -2.30 -21.53
C MET A 79 16.02 -3.45 -21.37
N PRO A 80 16.40 -4.54 -20.70
CA PRO A 80 15.45 -5.60 -20.44
C PRO A 80 14.38 -5.13 -19.47
N MET A 81 13.26 -5.85 -19.46
CA MET A 81 12.20 -5.56 -18.51
C MET A 81 12.74 -5.65 -17.09
N ALA A 82 12.38 -4.68 -16.24
CA ALA A 82 12.83 -4.66 -14.86
C ALA A 82 12.31 -5.87 -14.10
N MET A 83 13.15 -6.43 -13.25
CA MET A 83 12.79 -7.58 -12.42
C MET A 83 12.75 -7.16 -10.95
N PRO A 84 11.94 -7.83 -10.14
CA PRO A 84 11.88 -7.50 -8.71
C PRO A 84 13.24 -7.66 -8.05
N SER A 85 13.62 -6.66 -7.26
CA SER A 85 14.85 -6.73 -6.48
C SER A 85 14.67 -7.69 -5.30
N ASN A 86 15.78 -8.10 -4.69
CA ASN A 86 15.70 -8.92 -3.48
C ASN A 86 14.98 -8.18 -2.36
N ASN A 87 15.15 -6.87 -2.27
CA ASN A 87 14.46 -6.07 -1.26
C ASN A 87 12.94 -6.09 -1.47
N LEU A 88 12.51 -6.02 -2.73
CA LEU A 88 11.07 -6.09 -3.03
C LEU A 88 10.52 -7.47 -2.69
N ILE A 89 11.27 -8.53 -3.01
CA ILE A 89 10.85 -9.89 -2.67
C ILE A 89 10.66 -10.02 -1.15
N LYS A 90 11.60 -9.44 -0.37
CA LYS A 90 11.48 -9.46 1.09
C LYS A 90 10.25 -8.70 1.57
N VAL A 91 9.93 -7.57 0.94
CA VAL A 91 8.74 -6.80 1.30
C VAL A 91 7.49 -7.63 1.07
N ILE A 92 7.38 -8.30 -0.06
CA ILE A 92 6.23 -9.15 -0.35
C ILE A 92 6.11 -10.27 0.70
N ASP A 93 7.22 -10.95 0.99
CA ASP A 93 7.20 -12.04 1.95
C ASP A 93 6.86 -11.54 3.35
N ASN A 94 7.37 -10.38 3.74
CA ASN A 94 7.07 -9.81 5.05
C ASN A 94 5.62 -9.36 5.15
N ALA A 95 5.04 -8.88 4.04
CA ALA A 95 3.63 -8.52 4.02
C ALA A 95 2.75 -9.74 4.24
N VAL A 96 3.10 -10.87 3.61
CA VAL A 96 2.36 -12.11 3.81
C VAL A 96 2.47 -12.57 5.27
N LYS A 97 3.66 -12.46 5.86
CA LYS A 97 3.84 -12.81 7.27
C LYS A 97 3.03 -11.89 8.18
N ALA A 98 2.98 -10.61 7.87
CA ALA A 98 2.18 -9.67 8.65
C ALA A 98 0.70 -10.03 8.58
N ALA A 99 0.21 -10.40 7.39
CA ALA A 99 -1.16 -10.82 7.23
C ALA A 99 -1.46 -12.04 8.08
N GLU A 100 -0.59 -13.04 8.04
CA GLU A 100 -0.76 -14.25 8.84
C GLU A 100 -0.79 -13.93 10.32
N ARG A 101 0.13 -13.09 10.79
CA ARG A 101 0.19 -12.69 12.19
C ARG A 101 -1.08 -11.98 12.62
N MET A 102 -1.68 -11.21 11.73
CA MET A 102 -2.89 -10.43 12.02
C MET A 102 -4.19 -11.21 11.79
N GLY A 103 -4.08 -12.49 11.43
CA GLY A 103 -5.25 -13.33 11.24
C GLY A 103 -5.90 -13.23 9.88
N ASP A 104 -5.20 -12.68 8.90
CA ASP A 104 -5.71 -12.52 7.54
C ASP A 104 -5.23 -13.66 6.65
N SER A 105 -6.11 -14.08 5.74
CA SER A 105 -5.77 -15.15 4.80
C SER A 105 -4.94 -14.66 3.61
N TYR A 106 -5.04 -13.37 3.29
CA TYR A 106 -4.32 -12.78 2.17
C TYR A 106 -3.75 -11.43 2.58
N ALA A 107 -2.61 -11.08 2.00
CA ALA A 107 -1.98 -9.79 2.26
C ALA A 107 -2.57 -8.73 1.33
N THR A 108 -3.01 -7.64 1.90
CA THR A 108 -3.58 -6.51 1.17
C THR A 108 -2.54 -5.40 1.03
N THR A 109 -2.92 -4.29 0.42
CA THR A 109 -2.04 -3.13 0.33
C THR A 109 -1.66 -2.60 1.72
N GLU A 110 -2.55 -2.76 2.71
CA GLU A 110 -2.25 -2.36 4.08
C GLU A 110 -1.10 -3.16 4.67
N HIS A 111 -1.10 -4.47 4.42
CA HIS A 111 0.01 -5.31 4.86
C HIS A 111 1.30 -4.97 4.10
N LEU A 112 1.16 -4.64 2.82
CA LEU A 112 2.32 -4.17 2.05
C LEU A 112 2.89 -2.88 2.65
N LEU A 113 2.03 -1.97 3.11
CA LEU A 113 2.51 -0.74 3.72
C LEU A 113 3.28 -1.01 5.01
N ILE A 114 2.81 -1.97 5.81
CA ILE A 114 3.55 -2.38 7.02
C ILE A 114 4.96 -2.83 6.64
N ALA A 115 5.05 -3.70 5.64
CA ALA A 115 6.35 -4.24 5.21
C ALA A 115 7.24 -3.17 4.58
N LEU A 116 6.63 -2.25 3.80
CA LEU A 116 7.38 -1.16 3.21
C LEU A 116 7.98 -0.23 4.26
N ALA A 117 7.24 0.02 5.34
CA ALA A 117 7.74 0.85 6.43
C ALA A 117 8.90 0.19 7.17
N GLN A 118 9.05 -1.12 7.05
CA GLN A 118 10.15 -1.88 7.64
C GLN A 118 11.32 -2.07 6.67
N ASP A 119 11.15 -1.65 5.43
CA ASP A 119 12.22 -1.75 4.44
C ASP A 119 13.40 -0.87 4.84
N LYS A 120 14.61 -1.38 4.62
CA LYS A 120 15.82 -0.65 4.98
C LYS A 120 16.33 0.25 3.87
N GLY A 121 15.66 0.26 2.72
CA GLY A 121 16.02 1.12 1.60
C GLY A 121 15.21 2.41 1.59
N GLU A 122 15.01 2.94 0.38
CA GLU A 122 14.37 4.25 0.21
C GLU A 122 12.93 4.30 0.69
N ALA A 123 12.17 3.22 0.47
CA ALA A 123 10.76 3.22 0.88
C ALA A 123 10.65 3.39 2.39
N GLY A 124 11.43 2.62 3.14
CA GLY A 124 11.41 2.73 4.60
C GLY A 124 11.91 4.08 5.07
N ARG A 125 12.94 4.61 4.43
CA ARG A 125 13.48 5.93 4.78
C ARG A 125 12.42 7.02 4.64
N VAL A 126 11.73 7.02 3.50
CA VAL A 126 10.71 8.03 3.23
C VAL A 126 9.55 7.91 4.21
N LEU A 127 9.08 6.68 4.44
CA LEU A 127 7.95 6.45 5.35
C LEU A 127 8.33 6.82 6.78
N ASN A 128 9.47 6.34 7.25
CA ASN A 128 9.89 6.59 8.63
C ASN A 128 10.15 8.09 8.88
N GLY A 129 10.57 8.80 7.85
CA GLY A 129 10.78 10.24 7.95
C GLY A 129 9.52 11.01 8.27
N LEU A 130 8.36 10.44 7.98
CA LEU A 130 7.07 11.05 8.29
C LEU A 130 6.38 10.38 9.50
N GLY A 131 7.11 9.57 10.24
CA GLY A 131 6.56 8.88 11.39
C GLY A 131 5.74 7.65 11.04
N ILE A 132 5.80 7.21 9.79
CA ILE A 132 5.09 6.02 9.35
C ILE A 132 6.03 4.84 9.51
N THR A 133 5.77 4.01 10.52
CA THR A 133 6.58 2.84 10.83
C THR A 133 5.71 1.60 10.74
N GLY A 134 6.35 0.42 10.72
CA GLY A 134 5.58 -0.82 10.71
C GLY A 134 4.59 -0.89 11.86
N LYS A 135 5.04 -0.46 13.04
CA LYS A 135 4.20 -0.49 14.24
C LYS A 135 3.03 0.50 14.11
N THR A 136 3.29 1.74 13.68
CA THR A 136 2.21 2.73 13.59
C THR A 136 1.20 2.36 12.50
N VAL A 137 1.66 1.78 11.39
CA VAL A 137 0.75 1.32 10.35
C VAL A 137 -0.12 0.18 10.89
N GLU A 138 0.49 -0.79 11.54
CA GLU A 138 -0.27 -1.92 12.07
C GLU A 138 -1.30 -1.46 13.09
N GLU A 139 -0.93 -0.56 13.98
CA GLU A 139 -1.85 -0.03 15.00
C GLU A 139 -2.99 0.75 14.36
N ALA A 140 -2.68 1.59 13.38
CA ALA A 140 -3.71 2.37 12.70
C ALA A 140 -4.66 1.47 11.93
N TYR A 141 -4.12 0.49 11.22
CA TYR A 141 -4.94 -0.44 10.45
C TYR A 141 -5.84 -1.25 11.37
N SER A 142 -5.30 -1.78 12.47
CA SER A 142 -6.07 -2.53 13.45
C SER A 142 -7.18 -1.69 14.05
N SER A 143 -6.88 -0.44 14.36
CA SER A 143 -7.86 0.47 14.94
C SER A 143 -8.99 0.76 13.96
N LEU A 144 -8.67 0.99 12.69
CA LEU A 144 -9.67 1.36 11.69
C LEU A 144 -10.55 0.19 11.26
N ARG A 145 -10.01 -1.02 11.25
CA ARG A 145 -10.79 -2.15 10.76
C ARG A 145 -11.46 -2.98 11.86
N GLY A 146 -11.06 -2.80 13.11
CA GLY A 146 -11.63 -3.55 14.22
C GLY A 146 -11.45 -5.05 14.07
N SER A 147 -12.55 -5.80 14.11
CA SER A 147 -12.49 -7.25 14.04
C SER A 147 -12.56 -7.82 12.62
N THR A 148 -12.67 -6.94 11.62
CA THR A 148 -12.74 -7.39 10.21
C THR A 148 -11.44 -8.05 9.81
N ARG A 149 -11.55 -9.17 9.08
CA ARG A 149 -10.39 -9.90 8.58
C ARG A 149 -10.57 -10.20 7.10
N VAL A 150 -9.44 -10.31 6.40
CA VAL A 150 -9.44 -10.65 4.98
C VAL A 150 -9.56 -12.17 4.88
N THR A 151 -10.68 -12.64 4.35
CA THR A 151 -10.97 -14.07 4.29
C THR A 151 -10.90 -14.63 2.87
N ASP A 152 -10.94 -13.78 1.85
CA ASP A 152 -10.75 -14.23 0.49
C ASP A 152 -9.96 -13.17 -0.29
N GLN A 153 -9.51 -13.54 -1.47
CA GLN A 153 -8.59 -12.74 -2.26
C GLN A 153 -9.23 -11.47 -2.80
N GLN A 154 -10.55 -11.46 -2.94
CA GLN A 154 -11.31 -10.32 -3.44
C GLN A 154 -11.70 -9.34 -2.34
N SER A 155 -11.50 -9.71 -1.08
CA SER A 155 -11.95 -8.90 0.04
C SER A 155 -11.24 -7.56 0.10
N LYS A 156 -12.01 -6.53 0.43
CA LYS A 156 -11.48 -5.19 0.72
C LYS A 156 -12.04 -4.76 2.05
N PRO A 157 -11.22 -4.69 3.10
CA PRO A 157 -11.73 -4.17 4.37
C PRO A 157 -12.18 -2.72 4.19
N GLU A 158 -13.36 -2.42 4.71
CA GLU A 158 -13.90 -1.07 4.60
C GLU A 158 -13.41 -0.24 5.78
N LEU A 159 -12.21 0.27 5.67
CA LEU A 159 -11.58 1.00 6.76
C LEU A 159 -12.30 2.28 7.10
N ASP A 160 -12.82 2.95 6.09
CA ASP A 160 -13.43 4.24 6.27
C ASP A 160 -14.89 4.18 6.68
N ALA A 161 -15.47 2.98 6.73
CA ALA A 161 -16.90 2.87 6.97
C ALA A 161 -17.31 3.58 8.27
N LEU A 162 -16.57 3.31 9.34
CA LEU A 162 -16.89 3.94 10.62
C LEU A 162 -16.62 5.43 10.61
N ASN A 163 -15.53 5.82 10.01
CA ASN A 163 -15.21 7.25 9.92
C ASN A 163 -16.19 7.98 9.04
N GLN A 164 -16.57 7.35 7.93
CA GLN A 164 -17.56 7.94 7.04
C GLN A 164 -18.90 8.07 7.74
N TYR A 165 -19.29 7.05 8.47
CA TYR A 165 -20.56 7.08 9.18
C TYR A 165 -20.54 8.09 10.32
N GLY A 166 -19.39 8.27 10.96
CA GLY A 166 -19.26 9.32 11.94
C GLY A 166 -19.34 10.70 11.31
N GLN A 167 -19.09 10.80 10.03
CA GLN A 167 -19.11 12.05 9.28
C GLN A 167 -20.24 12.12 8.29
N ASN A 168 -20.53 10.99 7.64
CA ASN A 168 -21.41 10.92 6.48
C ASN A 168 -22.46 9.85 6.61
N LEU A 169 -22.87 9.56 7.81
CA LEU A 169 -23.84 8.51 8.00
C LEU A 169 -25.07 8.73 7.15
N THR A 170 -25.56 9.95 7.14
CA THR A 170 -26.73 10.28 6.35
C THR A 170 -26.48 10.12 4.86
N GLN A 171 -25.32 10.51 4.41
CA GLN A 171 -24.98 10.36 3.02
C GLN A 171 -25.05 8.89 2.60
N LYS A 172 -24.42 8.02 3.39
CA LYS A 172 -24.40 6.60 3.05
C LYS A 172 -25.78 5.98 3.11
N ALA A 173 -26.56 6.37 4.11
CA ALA A 173 -27.89 5.81 4.27
C ALA A 173 -28.80 6.15 3.12
N ARG A 174 -28.62 7.28 2.49
CA ARG A 174 -29.54 7.68 1.42
C ARG A 174 -29.05 7.38 0.04
N GLU A 175 -27.91 6.90 -0.09
CA GLU A 175 -27.48 6.44 -1.39
C GLU A 175 -28.01 5.09 -1.72
N GLY A 176 -28.74 5.04 -1.02
CA GLY A 176 -29.39 4.07 -1.13
C GLY A 176 -28.97 3.11 -1.29
N LYS A 177 -28.88 4.21 -0.86
CA LYS A 177 -28.80 3.78 -0.57
C LYS A 177 -28.90 3.61 -0.09
N LEU A 178 -29.38 4.58 0.14
CA LEU A 178 -29.93 4.44 0.39
C LEU A 178 -30.25 4.10 0.13
N ASP A 179 -30.21 4.46 -0.11
CA ASP A 179 -30.81 4.15 -0.43
C ASP A 179 -31.10 3.65 -0.21
N PRO A 180 -31.40 3.90 0.07
CA PRO A 180 -31.77 3.53 0.28
C PRO A 180 -31.91 3.03 0.56
N VAL A 181 -31.77 3.24 0.63
CA VAL A 181 -31.99 2.62 0.81
C VAL A 181 -32.10 2.10 0.87
N ILE A 182 -32.11 2.36 0.93
CA ILE A 182 -32.39 1.90 0.84
C ILE A 182 -32.78 1.44 0.70
#